data_ff32e34bc93cbc0e958c6dba3b7c11e6
#
_entry.id   ff32e34bc93cbc0e958c6dba3b7c11e6
#
_cell.length_a   1.000
_cell.length_b   1.000
_cell.length_c   1.000
_cell.angle_alpha   90.00
_cell.angle_beta   90.00
_cell.angle_gamma   90.00
#
_symmetry.space_group_name_H-M   'P 1'
#
loop_
_entity.id
_entity.type
_entity.pdbx_description
1 polymer ?
#
loop_
_entity_poly.entity_id
_entity_poly.type
_entity_poly.pdbx_seq_one_letter_code
_entity_poly.pdbx_strand_id
1 'polypeptide(L)'
;VPIESAYQPVVDLDSGALVGFEALVRPGPDSRWTSPDEMFTEAARCGTTTAFDWQCRASALQGALGADLPRELALFVNAEPLALDAPPPPYARPILAEASRLSIVVEITERNLMNDPAGLLRAAAHARDMGWRIAVDDVGADSSSLALLSLLRPDVIKLDMRLVHQRTSSETAAILSAVAVESERTGAVIVAEGIENQIHERRARSFGARWGQGWFYGSPAPLPRFEAGDSQPDVLLAAPAVTVRAPSAVTPFGLDRGRRDTKNIDESLLESLENTLLERASAMGSTAVVLVTLPVETALSASRHALLTELGSVSALTVMFGRSVDTEVRYRTVDVDVHEPLALERSVIVVDPLFDAALIALDVGEAHDGSRAYEYSLTFDRDQVLDAATVLMHRIPSHR
;
A
#
# COMPACT_ATOMS: atom_id res chain seq x y z
N VAL A 1 15.11 17.96 17.72
CA VAL A 1 15.34 18.82 16.53
C VAL A 1 14.25 19.87 16.51
N PRO A 2 14.56 21.19 16.37
CA PRO A 2 13.53 22.21 16.19
C PRO A 2 12.85 21.99 14.83
N ILE A 3 11.53 21.72 14.86
CA ILE A 3 10.70 21.58 13.68
C ILE A 3 9.43 22.39 13.84
N GLU A 4 8.85 22.78 12.72
CA GLU A 4 7.55 23.40 12.61
C GLU A 4 6.71 22.66 11.58
N SER A 5 5.40 22.78 11.66
CA SER A 5 4.48 22.25 10.66
C SER A 5 3.87 23.40 9.87
N ALA A 6 3.97 23.31 8.55
CA ALA A 6 3.22 24.14 7.62
C ALA A 6 2.11 23.30 7.00
N TYR A 7 1.02 23.93 6.60
CA TYR A 7 -0.17 23.24 6.13
C TYR A 7 -0.55 23.77 4.76
N GLN A 8 -0.69 22.85 3.80
CA GLN A 8 -1.08 23.20 2.43
C GLN A 8 -2.54 22.82 2.19
N PRO A 9 -3.38 23.73 1.64
CA PRO A 9 -4.78 23.44 1.41
C PRO A 9 -4.99 22.40 0.32
N VAL A 10 -5.97 21.50 0.57
CA VAL A 10 -6.56 20.58 -0.40
C VAL A 10 -7.98 21.05 -0.66
N VAL A 11 -8.38 21.16 -1.92
CA VAL A 11 -9.68 21.69 -2.33
C VAL A 11 -10.45 20.70 -3.18
N ASP A 12 -11.77 20.75 -3.11
CA ASP A 12 -12.65 20.06 -4.03
C ASP A 12 -12.65 20.82 -5.37
N LEU A 13 -12.32 20.13 -6.44
CA LEU A 13 -12.13 20.76 -7.74
C LEU A 13 -13.45 21.26 -8.36
N ASP A 14 -14.59 20.69 -8.00
CA ASP A 14 -15.89 21.08 -8.57
C ASP A 14 -16.45 22.32 -7.90
N SER A 15 -16.41 22.39 -6.58
CA SER A 15 -16.97 23.48 -5.79
C SER A 15 -15.95 24.56 -5.43
N GLY A 16 -14.65 24.26 -5.47
CA GLY A 16 -13.59 25.11 -4.92
C GLY A 16 -13.57 25.13 -3.39
N ALA A 17 -14.37 24.31 -2.73
CA ALA A 17 -14.44 24.26 -1.27
C ALA A 17 -13.16 23.65 -0.68
N LEU A 18 -12.76 24.15 0.50
CA LEU A 18 -11.67 23.58 1.28
C LEU A 18 -12.08 22.20 1.79
N VAL A 19 -11.26 21.19 1.53
CA VAL A 19 -11.45 19.80 1.96
C VAL A 19 -10.62 19.47 3.19
N GLY A 20 -9.44 20.05 3.27
CA GLY A 20 -8.48 19.75 4.33
C GLY A 20 -7.13 20.38 4.09
N PHE A 21 -6.17 19.91 4.83
CA PHE A 21 -4.79 20.38 4.74
C PHE A 21 -3.82 19.21 4.83
N GLU A 22 -2.74 19.28 4.05
CA GLU A 22 -1.58 18.43 4.25
C GLU A 22 -0.59 19.12 5.18
N ALA A 23 -0.19 18.42 6.23
CA ALA A 23 0.81 18.87 7.19
C ALA A 23 2.22 18.51 6.70
N LEU A 24 2.99 19.52 6.45
CA LEU A 24 4.34 19.41 5.90
C LEU A 24 5.35 19.87 6.95
N VAL A 25 6.27 18.99 7.36
CA VAL A 25 7.33 19.37 8.28
C VAL A 25 8.26 20.41 7.66
N ARG A 26 8.70 21.34 8.46
CA ARG A 26 9.68 22.37 8.10
C ARG A 26 10.79 22.44 9.15
N PRO A 27 12.02 22.71 8.75
CA PRO A 27 13.07 23.08 9.72
C PRO A 27 12.62 24.29 10.53
N GLY A 28 12.75 24.23 11.85
CA GLY A 28 12.47 25.37 12.72
C GLY A 28 13.51 26.49 12.57
N PRO A 29 13.27 27.69 13.14
CA PRO A 29 14.11 28.88 12.93
C PRO A 29 15.59 28.69 13.28
N ASP A 30 15.87 27.85 14.28
CA ASP A 30 17.24 27.57 14.74
C ASP A 30 17.78 26.23 14.23
N SER A 31 17.16 25.68 13.19
CA SER A 31 17.59 24.42 12.61
C SER A 31 18.85 24.61 11.74
N ARG A 32 19.77 23.65 11.82
CA ARG A 32 20.93 23.60 10.92
C ARG A 32 20.57 23.05 9.51
N TRP A 33 19.42 22.43 9.37
CA TRP A 33 18.95 21.87 8.10
C TRP A 33 18.09 22.88 7.36
N THR A 34 18.11 22.77 6.03
CA THR A 34 17.40 23.68 5.13
C THR A 34 16.16 23.04 4.49
N SER A 35 16.07 21.71 4.57
CA SER A 35 14.95 20.96 3.98
C SER A 35 14.52 19.76 4.84
N PRO A 36 13.27 19.27 4.68
CA PRO A 36 12.81 18.04 5.27
C PRO A 36 13.68 16.83 4.88
N ASP A 37 14.09 16.72 3.62
CA ASP A 37 14.90 15.62 3.11
C ASP A 37 16.24 15.48 3.82
N GLU A 38 16.90 16.61 4.10
CA GLU A 38 18.13 16.64 4.89
C GLU A 38 17.90 16.09 6.30
N MET A 39 16.76 16.45 6.91
CA MET A 39 16.41 16.00 8.27
C MET A 39 16.13 14.50 8.31
N PHE A 40 15.36 13.96 7.36
CA PHE A 40 15.09 12.53 7.26
C PHE A 40 16.35 11.74 6.92
N THR A 41 17.20 12.23 6.03
CA THR A 41 18.49 11.63 5.70
C THR A 41 19.39 11.51 6.94
N GLU A 42 19.47 12.57 7.75
CA GLU A 42 20.26 12.55 8.99
C GLU A 42 19.61 11.61 10.05
N ALA A 43 18.29 11.61 10.16
CA ALA A 43 17.57 10.69 11.05
C ALA A 43 17.85 9.22 10.68
N ALA A 44 17.85 8.90 9.38
CA ALA A 44 18.19 7.57 8.88
C ALA A 44 19.63 7.21 9.20
N ARG A 45 20.59 8.12 8.96
CA ARG A 45 22.01 7.92 9.27
C ARG A 45 22.25 7.66 10.75
N CYS A 46 21.44 8.27 11.62
CA CYS A 46 21.53 8.11 13.08
C CYS A 46 20.67 6.95 13.63
N GLY A 47 19.91 6.23 12.79
CA GLY A 47 19.00 5.17 13.23
C GLY A 47 17.81 5.70 14.06
N THR A 48 17.41 6.97 13.86
CA THR A 48 16.36 7.65 14.63
C THR A 48 15.12 8.01 13.81
N THR A 49 14.97 7.44 12.61
CA THR A 49 13.86 7.74 11.69
C THR A 49 12.50 7.60 12.36
N THR A 50 12.25 6.49 13.07
CA THR A 50 10.97 6.27 13.78
C THR A 50 10.69 7.36 14.82
N ALA A 51 11.69 7.74 15.59
CA ALA A 51 11.53 8.77 16.62
C ALA A 51 11.31 10.15 16.00
N PHE A 52 11.98 10.44 14.89
CA PHE A 52 11.85 11.69 14.16
C PHE A 52 10.49 11.80 13.47
N ASP A 53 10.02 10.72 12.84
CA ASP A 53 8.69 10.66 12.23
C ASP A 53 7.58 10.89 13.27
N TRP A 54 7.67 10.26 14.44
CA TRP A 54 6.75 10.54 15.55
C TRP A 54 6.79 12.01 15.99
N GLN A 55 7.96 12.65 15.98
CA GLN A 55 8.08 14.07 16.30
C GLN A 55 7.37 14.94 15.25
N CYS A 56 7.52 14.61 13.96
CA CYS A 56 6.85 15.31 12.86
C CYS A 56 5.32 15.17 12.96
N ARG A 57 4.81 13.96 13.16
CA ARG A 57 3.37 13.73 13.35
C ARG A 57 2.82 14.43 14.59
N ALA A 58 3.53 14.36 15.71
CA ALA A 58 3.11 15.06 16.92
C ALA A 58 3.02 16.57 16.71
N SER A 59 3.99 17.17 16.01
CA SER A 59 3.97 18.58 15.64
C SER A 59 2.77 18.93 14.75
N ALA A 60 2.50 18.11 13.73
CA ALA A 60 1.36 18.29 12.83
C ALA A 60 0.01 18.25 13.59
N LEU A 61 -0.16 17.23 14.45
CA LEU A 61 -1.38 17.07 15.25
C LEU A 61 -1.55 18.24 16.26
N GLN A 62 -0.48 18.64 16.94
CA GLN A 62 -0.53 19.76 17.89
C GLN A 62 -0.89 21.09 17.21
N GLY A 63 -0.34 21.35 16.01
CA GLY A 63 -0.69 22.54 15.26
C GLY A 63 -2.16 22.57 14.85
N ALA A 64 -2.70 21.43 14.37
CA ALA A 64 -4.10 21.30 14.00
C ALA A 64 -5.04 21.44 15.22
N LEU A 65 -4.68 20.81 16.35
CA LEU A 65 -5.41 20.93 17.61
C LEU A 65 -5.40 22.38 18.13
N GLY A 66 -4.23 23.05 18.08
CA GLY A 66 -4.08 24.44 18.52
C GLY A 66 -4.79 25.46 17.64
N ALA A 67 -5.03 25.12 16.37
CA ALA A 67 -5.82 25.90 15.44
C ALA A 67 -7.34 25.63 15.51
N ASP A 68 -7.78 24.69 16.35
CA ASP A 68 -9.16 24.20 16.44
C ASP A 68 -9.70 23.70 15.09
N LEU A 69 -8.87 22.92 14.34
CA LEU A 69 -9.23 22.42 13.03
C LEU A 69 -10.57 21.62 13.11
N PRO A 70 -11.60 22.00 12.31
CA PRO A 70 -12.88 21.34 12.31
C PRO A 70 -12.76 19.87 11.85
N ARG A 71 -13.60 18.99 12.40
CA ARG A 71 -13.63 17.57 12.04
C ARG A 71 -14.03 17.33 10.58
N GLU A 72 -14.75 18.24 9.99
CA GLU A 72 -15.20 18.23 8.59
C GLU A 72 -14.03 18.40 7.60
N LEU A 73 -12.90 18.94 8.07
CA LEU A 73 -11.69 19.08 7.29
C LEU A 73 -10.72 17.94 7.57
N ALA A 74 -10.22 17.32 6.51
CA ALA A 74 -9.22 16.28 6.60
C ALA A 74 -7.83 16.85 6.95
N LEU A 75 -7.12 16.19 7.84
CA LEU A 75 -5.70 16.45 8.09
C LEU A 75 -4.87 15.30 7.50
N PHE A 76 -4.17 15.57 6.44
CA PHE A 76 -3.23 14.65 5.83
C PHE A 76 -1.89 14.73 6.56
N VAL A 77 -1.36 13.57 6.93
CA VAL A 77 -0.10 13.46 7.67
C VAL A 77 0.77 12.36 7.09
N ASN A 78 2.00 12.70 6.76
CA ASN A 78 2.98 11.73 6.30
C ASN A 78 3.37 10.77 7.43
N ALA A 79 3.57 9.49 7.12
CA ALA A 79 4.03 8.51 8.08
C ALA A 79 4.94 7.45 7.44
N GLU A 80 6.09 7.24 8.06
CA GLU A 80 6.91 6.08 7.78
C GLU A 80 6.23 4.81 8.34
N PRO A 81 5.99 3.76 7.55
CA PRO A 81 5.31 2.55 8.01
C PRO A 81 5.94 1.91 9.25
N LEU A 82 7.26 1.87 9.34
CA LEU A 82 7.96 1.38 10.53
C LEU A 82 7.64 2.19 11.79
N ALA A 83 7.42 3.48 11.65
CA ALA A 83 7.06 4.34 12.77
C ALA A 83 5.57 4.19 13.13
N LEU A 84 4.73 3.93 12.15
CA LEU A 84 3.30 3.72 12.34
C LEU A 84 3.00 2.35 12.99
N ASP A 85 3.79 1.30 12.66
CA ASP A 85 3.72 -0.02 13.29
C ASP A 85 4.30 -0.02 14.73
N ALA A 86 5.16 0.94 15.05
CA ALA A 86 5.75 1.06 16.37
C ALA A 86 4.80 1.74 17.39
N PRO A 87 4.81 1.31 18.67
CA PRO A 87 3.99 1.95 19.70
C PRO A 87 4.34 3.43 19.85
N PRO A 88 3.33 4.32 20.04
CA PRO A 88 3.55 5.74 20.18
C PRO A 88 4.41 6.05 21.41
N PRO A 89 5.41 6.95 21.30
CA PRO A 89 6.22 7.37 22.42
C PRO A 89 5.36 8.05 23.50
N PRO A 90 5.78 8.04 24.78
CA PRO A 90 4.98 8.55 25.89
C PRO A 90 4.46 9.98 25.69
N TYR A 91 5.25 10.86 25.07
CA TYR A 91 4.85 12.24 24.81
C TYR A 91 3.76 12.39 23.74
N ALA A 92 3.65 11.43 22.81
CA ALA A 92 2.66 11.48 21.74
C ALA A 92 1.28 10.96 22.19
N ARG A 93 1.20 10.13 23.23
CA ARG A 93 -0.05 9.53 23.71
C ARG A 93 -1.15 10.53 24.07
N PRO A 94 -0.89 11.61 24.86
CA PRO A 94 -1.91 12.61 25.14
C PRO A 94 -2.34 13.37 23.87
N ILE A 95 -1.42 13.64 22.95
CA ILE A 95 -1.72 14.29 21.67
C ILE A 95 -2.67 13.42 20.84
N LEU A 96 -2.36 12.11 20.73
CA LEU A 96 -3.20 11.15 19.99
C LEU A 96 -4.59 11.02 20.61
N ALA A 97 -4.69 11.02 21.94
CA ALA A 97 -5.99 10.98 22.61
C ALA A 97 -6.86 12.21 22.27
N GLU A 98 -6.28 13.40 22.23
CA GLU A 98 -6.97 14.62 21.83
C GLU A 98 -7.25 14.68 20.33
N ALA A 99 -6.33 14.17 19.51
CA ALA A 99 -6.45 14.11 18.05
C ALA A 99 -7.58 13.17 17.56
N SER A 100 -8.20 12.37 18.45
CA SER A 100 -9.38 11.58 18.12
C SER A 100 -10.58 12.42 17.62
N ARG A 101 -10.57 13.73 17.87
CA ARG A 101 -11.56 14.68 17.35
C ARG A 101 -11.28 15.14 15.90
N LEU A 102 -10.10 14.85 15.36
CA LEU A 102 -9.69 15.23 14.00
C LEU A 102 -10.03 14.11 13.00
N SER A 103 -10.21 14.47 11.73
CA SER A 103 -10.29 13.53 10.60
C SER A 103 -8.90 13.36 9.98
N ILE A 104 -8.20 12.33 10.40
CA ILE A 104 -6.80 12.10 10.00
C ILE A 104 -6.74 11.15 8.81
N VAL A 105 -5.94 11.51 7.81
CA VAL A 105 -5.56 10.69 6.66
C VAL A 105 -4.05 10.50 6.70
N VAL A 106 -3.60 9.25 6.83
CA VAL A 106 -2.16 8.92 6.82
C VAL A 106 -1.71 8.68 5.40
N GLU A 107 -0.63 9.35 5.00
CA GLU A 107 -0.01 9.22 3.71
C GLU A 107 1.12 8.20 3.78
N ILE A 108 1.10 7.23 2.87
CA ILE A 108 2.05 6.12 2.77
C ILE A 108 2.59 6.09 1.34
N THR A 109 3.91 6.03 1.20
CA THR A 109 4.60 5.91 -0.09
C THR A 109 4.99 4.47 -0.43
N GLU A 110 5.24 4.18 -1.72
CA GLU A 110 5.59 2.85 -2.24
C GLU A 110 6.95 2.32 -1.78
N ARG A 111 7.85 3.17 -1.31
CA ARG A 111 9.24 2.81 -0.95
C ARG A 111 9.34 1.65 0.03
N ASN A 112 8.30 1.45 0.81
CA ASN A 112 8.28 0.43 1.87
C ASN A 112 7.72 -0.93 1.42
N LEU A 113 7.03 -1.03 0.28
CA LEU A 113 6.52 -2.30 -0.22
C LEU A 113 7.66 -3.30 -0.46
N MET A 114 8.74 -2.83 -1.08
CA MET A 114 9.89 -3.69 -1.40
C MET A 114 10.74 -4.02 -0.18
N ASN A 115 10.71 -3.20 0.87
CA ASN A 115 11.58 -3.39 2.04
C ASN A 115 10.91 -4.20 3.14
N ASP A 116 9.69 -3.85 3.52
CA ASP A 116 8.95 -4.52 4.60
C ASP A 116 7.44 -4.58 4.28
N PRO A 117 7.01 -5.51 3.40
CA PRO A 117 5.60 -5.66 3.05
C PRO A 117 4.71 -5.99 4.24
N ALA A 118 5.21 -6.83 5.16
CA ALA A 118 4.48 -7.20 6.37
C ALA A 118 4.29 -6.00 7.31
N GLY A 119 5.34 -5.22 7.52
CA GLY A 119 5.27 -3.99 8.32
C GLY A 119 4.33 -2.96 7.72
N LEU A 120 4.34 -2.82 6.39
CA LEU A 120 3.43 -1.93 5.67
C LEU A 120 1.95 -2.31 5.92
N LEU A 121 1.60 -3.59 5.80
CA LEU A 121 0.24 -4.08 6.05
C LEU A 121 -0.17 -3.91 7.52
N ARG A 122 0.74 -4.18 8.47
CA ARG A 122 0.48 -3.95 9.90
C ARG A 122 0.28 -2.47 10.21
N ALA A 123 1.11 -1.60 9.63
CA ALA A 123 1.00 -0.15 9.77
C ALA A 123 -0.35 0.36 9.28
N ALA A 124 -0.80 -0.11 8.11
CA ALA A 124 -2.10 0.24 7.56
C ALA A 124 -3.26 -0.26 8.44
N ALA A 125 -3.18 -1.49 8.94
CA ALA A 125 -4.17 -2.03 9.86
C ALA A 125 -4.22 -1.22 11.16
N HIS A 126 -3.06 -0.88 11.74
CA HIS A 126 -2.98 -0.08 12.96
C HIS A 126 -3.55 1.34 12.77
N ALA A 127 -3.30 1.99 11.64
CA ALA A 127 -3.90 3.29 11.32
C ALA A 127 -5.45 3.21 11.31
N ARG A 128 -5.99 2.17 10.68
CA ARG A 128 -7.44 1.93 10.66
C ARG A 128 -8.03 1.65 12.04
N ASP A 129 -7.33 0.90 12.88
CA ASP A 129 -7.74 0.63 14.28
C ASP A 129 -7.77 1.92 15.10
N MET A 130 -6.93 2.90 14.79
CA MET A 130 -7.01 4.25 15.37
C MET A 130 -8.14 5.11 14.77
N GLY A 131 -8.90 4.62 13.82
CA GLY A 131 -9.93 5.36 13.09
C GLY A 131 -9.40 6.32 12.04
N TRP A 132 -8.15 6.19 11.64
CA TRP A 132 -7.52 6.99 10.59
C TRP A 132 -7.79 6.39 9.22
N ARG A 133 -7.79 7.25 8.20
CA ARG A 133 -7.85 6.85 6.79
C ARG A 133 -6.46 6.74 6.20
N ILE A 134 -6.36 6.08 5.05
CA ILE A 134 -5.09 5.85 4.36
C ILE A 134 -5.13 6.54 3.00
N ALA A 135 -4.07 7.29 2.71
CA ALA A 135 -3.75 7.74 1.38
C ALA A 135 -2.51 7.01 0.87
N VAL A 136 -2.53 6.62 -0.41
CA VAL A 136 -1.30 6.25 -1.12
C VAL A 136 -0.81 7.47 -1.86
N ASP A 137 0.41 7.88 -1.53
CA ASP A 137 1.05 9.09 -2.03
C ASP A 137 1.98 8.82 -3.21
N ASP A 138 2.31 9.87 -3.97
CA ASP A 138 3.22 9.84 -5.12
C ASP A 138 2.83 8.82 -6.21
N VAL A 139 1.54 8.48 -6.36
CA VAL A 139 1.08 7.49 -7.35
C VAL A 139 1.39 7.96 -8.76
N GLY A 140 2.19 7.15 -9.47
CA GLY A 140 2.67 7.44 -10.83
C GLY A 140 4.05 8.08 -10.87
N ALA A 141 4.71 8.26 -9.74
CA ALA A 141 6.13 8.55 -9.67
C ALA A 141 6.97 7.33 -10.09
N ASP A 142 6.55 6.16 -9.66
CA ASP A 142 7.05 4.86 -10.04
C ASP A 142 5.84 3.92 -10.30
N SER A 143 5.94 3.04 -11.28
CA SER A 143 4.86 2.10 -11.62
C SER A 143 4.60 1.07 -10.51
N SER A 144 5.58 0.79 -9.65
CA SER A 144 5.44 -0.11 -8.50
C SER A 144 4.44 0.42 -7.45
N SER A 145 4.20 1.74 -7.40
CA SER A 145 3.19 2.34 -6.52
C SER A 145 1.78 1.80 -6.78
N LEU A 146 1.49 1.38 -8.01
CA LEU A 146 0.20 0.81 -8.38
C LEU A 146 -0.09 -0.53 -7.67
N ALA A 147 0.94 -1.32 -7.37
CA ALA A 147 0.78 -2.56 -6.61
C ALA A 147 0.22 -2.32 -5.19
N LEU A 148 0.54 -1.15 -4.58
CA LEU A 148 0.02 -0.77 -3.26
C LEU A 148 -1.47 -0.52 -3.25
N LEU A 149 -2.04 0.01 -4.35
CA LEU A 149 -3.46 0.32 -4.42
C LEU A 149 -4.30 -0.90 -4.10
N SER A 150 -3.97 -2.04 -4.73
CA SER A 150 -4.68 -3.30 -4.50
C SER A 150 -4.54 -3.82 -3.07
N LEU A 151 -3.34 -3.75 -2.50
CA LEU A 151 -3.01 -4.32 -1.19
C LEU A 151 -3.52 -3.46 -0.03
N LEU A 152 -3.37 -2.14 -0.14
CA LEU A 152 -3.74 -1.20 0.92
C LEU A 152 -5.20 -0.79 0.87
N ARG A 153 -5.87 -0.87 -0.30
CA ARG A 153 -7.24 -0.39 -0.49
C ARG A 153 -7.41 1.01 0.13
N PRO A 154 -6.69 2.02 -0.37
CA PRO A 154 -6.66 3.33 0.24
C PRO A 154 -8.02 4.03 0.17
N ASP A 155 -8.24 4.97 1.08
CA ASP A 155 -9.39 5.88 1.04
C ASP A 155 -9.13 7.06 0.09
N VAL A 156 -7.85 7.38 -0.13
CA VAL A 156 -7.38 8.46 -0.99
C VAL A 156 -6.20 8.00 -1.84
N ILE A 157 -6.19 8.41 -3.11
CA ILE A 157 -5.10 8.16 -4.07
C ILE A 157 -4.58 9.52 -4.51
N LYS A 158 -3.31 9.85 -4.17
CA LYS A 158 -2.67 11.10 -4.56
C LYS A 158 -1.83 10.89 -5.82
N LEU A 159 -2.21 11.56 -6.90
CA LEU A 159 -1.49 11.52 -8.17
C LEU A 159 -0.29 12.46 -8.11
N ASP A 160 0.90 11.92 -8.38
CA ASP A 160 2.14 12.68 -8.44
C ASP A 160 2.06 13.85 -9.43
N MET A 161 2.64 14.97 -9.05
CA MET A 161 2.67 16.21 -9.84
C MET A 161 3.22 16.01 -11.26
N ARG A 162 4.09 15.04 -11.50
CA ARG A 162 4.64 14.75 -12.84
C ARG A 162 3.54 14.37 -13.83
N LEU A 163 2.50 13.65 -13.39
CA LEU A 163 1.35 13.32 -14.24
C LEU A 163 0.62 14.57 -14.69
N VAL A 164 0.51 15.56 -13.81
CA VAL A 164 -0.14 16.84 -14.09
C VAL A 164 0.72 17.73 -14.98
N HIS A 165 2.04 17.77 -14.82
CA HIS A 165 2.97 18.67 -15.52
C HIS A 165 3.45 18.13 -16.86
N GLN A 166 3.66 16.81 -16.99
CA GLN A 166 4.25 16.20 -18.18
C GLN A 166 3.21 15.94 -19.27
N ARG A 167 3.68 15.69 -20.48
CA ARG A 167 2.83 15.23 -21.60
C ARG A 167 2.32 13.81 -21.32
N THR A 168 1.06 13.56 -21.66
CA THR A 168 0.47 12.22 -21.56
C THR A 168 1.21 11.22 -22.45
N SER A 169 1.44 10.04 -21.90
CA SER A 169 2.08 8.90 -22.56
C SER A 169 1.20 7.65 -22.42
N SER A 170 1.59 6.56 -23.05
CA SER A 170 0.95 5.25 -22.81
C SER A 170 1.08 4.81 -21.35
N GLU A 171 2.20 5.11 -20.70
CA GLU A 171 2.43 4.86 -19.29
C GLU A 171 1.44 5.66 -18.41
N THR A 172 1.28 6.97 -18.69
CA THR A 172 0.26 7.79 -18.02
C THR A 172 -1.13 7.17 -18.15
N ALA A 173 -1.49 6.66 -19.33
CA ALA A 173 -2.80 6.04 -19.55
C ALA A 173 -2.95 4.74 -18.75
N ALA A 174 -1.90 3.93 -18.62
CA ALA A 174 -1.90 2.71 -17.81
C ALA A 174 -2.08 3.03 -16.32
N ILE A 175 -1.36 4.04 -15.81
CA ILE A 175 -1.47 4.52 -14.42
C ILE A 175 -2.91 4.98 -14.15
N LEU A 176 -3.44 5.87 -14.99
CA LEU A 176 -4.79 6.40 -14.81
C LEU A 176 -5.87 5.31 -14.89
N SER A 177 -5.68 4.29 -15.75
CA SER A 177 -6.59 3.15 -15.82
C SER A 177 -6.58 2.34 -14.52
N ALA A 178 -5.42 2.07 -13.95
CA ALA A 178 -5.28 1.35 -12.67
C ALA A 178 -5.92 2.15 -11.52
N VAL A 179 -5.66 3.46 -11.46
CA VAL A 179 -6.24 4.37 -10.45
C VAL A 179 -7.76 4.44 -10.58
N ALA A 180 -8.29 4.55 -11.80
CA ALA A 180 -9.72 4.59 -12.04
C ALA A 180 -10.40 3.30 -11.57
N VAL A 181 -9.84 2.13 -11.92
CA VAL A 181 -10.36 0.83 -11.48
C VAL A 181 -10.38 0.72 -9.97
N GLU A 182 -9.31 1.14 -9.29
CA GLU A 182 -9.27 1.08 -7.82
C GLU A 182 -10.27 2.06 -7.20
N SER A 183 -10.34 3.28 -7.70
CA SER A 183 -11.32 4.29 -7.23
C SER A 183 -12.77 3.81 -7.43
N GLU A 184 -13.11 3.21 -8.57
CA GLU A 184 -14.45 2.66 -8.82
C GLU A 184 -14.78 1.49 -7.89
N ARG A 185 -13.78 0.63 -7.58
CA ARG A 185 -13.97 -0.54 -6.72
C ARG A 185 -14.11 -0.21 -5.26
N THR A 186 -13.32 0.76 -4.77
CA THR A 186 -13.19 1.05 -3.34
C THR A 186 -13.91 2.32 -2.91
N GLY A 187 -14.25 3.20 -3.85
CA GLY A 187 -14.73 4.55 -3.57
C GLY A 187 -13.61 5.51 -3.17
N ALA A 188 -12.34 5.14 -3.36
CA ALA A 188 -11.19 5.99 -3.07
C ALA A 188 -11.27 7.32 -3.84
N VAL A 189 -11.00 8.42 -3.13
CA VAL A 189 -10.99 9.75 -3.74
C VAL A 189 -9.64 10.01 -4.38
N ILE A 190 -9.65 10.50 -5.63
CA ILE A 190 -8.43 10.86 -6.34
C ILE A 190 -8.10 12.33 -6.06
N VAL A 191 -6.89 12.58 -5.56
CA VAL A 191 -6.29 13.92 -5.37
C VAL A 191 -5.22 14.13 -6.44
N ALA A 192 -5.21 15.26 -7.12
CA ALA A 192 -4.12 15.63 -8.02
C ALA A 192 -3.22 16.67 -7.35
N GLU A 193 -1.93 16.41 -7.36
CA GLU A 193 -0.92 17.29 -6.78
C GLU A 193 -0.27 18.24 -7.80
N GLY A 194 0.43 19.25 -7.30
CA GLY A 194 1.21 20.18 -8.13
C GLY A 194 0.36 21.04 -9.05
N ILE A 195 -0.88 21.35 -8.70
CA ILE A 195 -1.70 22.26 -9.48
C ILE A 195 -1.21 23.69 -9.28
N GLU A 196 -0.61 24.28 -10.32
CA GLU A 196 -0.05 25.64 -10.29
C GLU A 196 -0.84 26.66 -11.11
N ASN A 197 -1.74 26.17 -11.96
CA ASN A 197 -2.52 27.02 -12.88
C ASN A 197 -3.77 26.27 -13.38
N GLN A 198 -4.65 27.00 -14.09
CA GLN A 198 -5.89 26.47 -14.64
C GLN A 198 -5.69 25.33 -15.69
N ILE A 199 -4.52 25.26 -16.35
CA ILE A 199 -4.24 24.17 -17.31
C ILE A 199 -4.02 22.89 -16.53
N HIS A 200 -3.25 22.97 -15.43
CA HIS A 200 -3.03 21.84 -14.53
C HIS A 200 -4.35 21.38 -13.89
N GLU A 201 -5.20 22.31 -13.44
CA GLU A 201 -6.50 21.98 -12.88
C GLU A 201 -7.40 21.23 -13.88
N ARG A 202 -7.54 21.75 -15.12
CA ARG A 202 -8.34 21.07 -16.16
C ARG A 202 -7.82 19.67 -16.46
N ARG A 203 -6.51 19.50 -16.45
CA ARG A 203 -5.86 18.22 -16.66
C ARG A 203 -6.14 17.26 -15.51
N ALA A 204 -6.00 17.72 -14.27
CA ALA A 204 -6.33 16.95 -13.07
C ALA A 204 -7.78 16.44 -13.12
N ARG A 205 -8.73 17.29 -13.47
CA ARG A 205 -10.13 16.89 -13.70
C ARG A 205 -10.28 15.82 -14.79
N SER A 206 -9.52 15.93 -15.89
CA SER A 206 -9.56 14.92 -16.96
C SER A 206 -8.98 13.57 -16.53
N PHE A 207 -8.21 13.53 -15.47
CA PHE A 207 -7.67 12.31 -14.83
C PHE A 207 -8.63 11.68 -13.81
N GLY A 208 -9.81 12.30 -13.61
CA GLY A 208 -10.79 11.85 -12.64
C GLY A 208 -10.52 12.36 -11.21
N ALA A 209 -9.57 13.29 -11.04
CA ALA A 209 -9.33 13.86 -9.72
C ALA A 209 -10.55 14.67 -9.27
N ARG A 210 -11.03 14.36 -8.07
CA ARG A 210 -12.08 15.11 -7.38
C ARG A 210 -11.49 16.22 -6.53
N TRP A 211 -10.33 15.99 -5.92
CA TRP A 211 -9.64 16.95 -5.10
C TRP A 211 -8.32 17.37 -5.75
N GLY A 212 -7.84 18.55 -5.36
CA GLY A 212 -6.61 19.09 -5.87
C GLY A 212 -5.80 19.84 -4.83
N GLN A 213 -4.49 19.82 -5.02
CA GLN A 213 -3.51 20.50 -4.18
C GLN A 213 -2.44 21.13 -5.06
N GLY A 214 -1.94 22.27 -4.65
CA GLY A 214 -0.86 22.97 -5.36
C GLY A 214 -0.83 24.46 -5.07
N TRP A 215 0.18 25.13 -5.58
CA TRP A 215 0.39 26.57 -5.36
C TRP A 215 -0.75 27.44 -5.92
N PHE A 216 -1.53 26.90 -6.83
CA PHE A 216 -2.72 27.60 -7.37
C PHE A 216 -3.77 27.86 -6.28
N TYR A 217 -3.86 27.00 -5.28
CA TYR A 217 -4.81 27.10 -4.18
C TYR A 217 -4.17 27.66 -2.90
N GLY A 218 -2.87 27.54 -2.76
CA GLY A 218 -2.10 28.09 -1.65
C GLY A 218 -0.77 27.40 -1.43
N SER A 219 0.20 28.16 -0.94
CA SER A 219 1.48 27.61 -0.48
C SER A 219 1.34 27.10 0.96
N PRO A 220 2.18 26.13 1.38
CA PRO A 220 2.23 25.71 2.77
C PRO A 220 2.44 26.91 3.72
N ALA A 221 1.55 27.07 4.72
CA ALA A 221 1.56 28.15 5.69
C ALA A 221 1.08 27.64 7.07
N PRO A 222 1.27 28.38 8.17
CA PRO A 222 0.62 28.07 9.43
C PRO A 222 -0.91 28.03 9.27
N LEU A 223 -1.60 27.12 9.99
CA LEU A 223 -3.06 27.07 9.96
C LEU A 223 -3.66 28.37 10.50
N PRO A 224 -4.71 28.90 9.85
CA PRO A 224 -5.55 29.92 10.45
C PRO A 224 -6.26 29.33 11.67
N ARG A 225 -6.62 30.14 12.63
CA ARG A 225 -7.47 29.71 13.72
C ARG A 225 -8.91 29.59 13.25
N PHE A 226 -9.54 28.47 13.49
CA PHE A 226 -10.95 28.24 13.16
C PHE A 226 -11.82 28.67 14.33
N GLU A 227 -12.96 29.30 14.05
CA GLU A 227 -13.94 29.68 15.06
C GLU A 227 -15.12 28.72 15.07
N ALA A 228 -15.72 28.50 16.23
CA ALA A 228 -16.90 27.66 16.34
C ALA A 228 -18.07 28.26 15.54
N GLY A 229 -18.44 27.61 14.45
CA GLY A 229 -19.50 28.10 13.55
C GLY A 229 -19.03 28.40 12.12
N ASP A 230 -17.77 28.30 11.82
CA ASP A 230 -17.26 28.27 10.45
C ASP A 230 -17.78 26.99 9.77
N SER A 231 -18.98 27.09 9.19
CA SER A 231 -19.60 25.98 8.47
C SER A 231 -18.81 25.70 7.21
N GLN A 232 -17.99 24.67 7.25
CA GLN A 232 -17.40 24.08 6.03
C GLN A 232 -18.43 23.11 5.43
N PRO A 233 -18.53 23.02 4.09
CA PRO A 233 -19.35 21.98 3.48
C PRO A 233 -18.88 20.61 3.96
N ASP A 234 -19.83 19.74 4.24
CA ASP A 234 -19.61 18.36 4.69
C ASP A 234 -18.97 17.55 3.54
N VAL A 235 -17.65 17.69 3.36
CA VAL A 235 -16.85 16.98 2.36
C VAL A 235 -16.26 15.72 2.98
N LEU A 236 -16.93 15.18 4.01
CA LEU A 236 -16.49 13.97 4.68
C LEU A 236 -16.23 12.86 3.67
N LEU A 237 -15.04 12.32 3.74
CA LEU A 237 -14.75 11.00 3.18
C LEU A 237 -15.79 10.03 3.75
N ALA A 238 -16.45 9.28 2.88
CA ALA A 238 -17.33 8.20 3.30
C ALA A 238 -16.62 7.32 4.33
N ALA A 239 -17.36 6.64 5.19
CA ALA A 239 -16.75 5.66 6.09
C ALA A 239 -15.88 4.69 5.28
N PRO A 240 -14.70 4.25 5.79
CA PRO A 240 -13.82 3.37 5.06
C PRO A 240 -14.60 2.21 4.46
N ALA A 241 -14.54 2.06 3.14
CA ALA A 241 -15.36 1.07 2.43
C ALA A 241 -14.94 -0.37 2.77
N VAL A 242 -13.72 -0.55 3.30
CA VAL A 242 -13.16 -1.88 3.55
C VAL A 242 -12.42 -1.93 4.89
N THR A 243 -12.87 -2.81 5.76
CA THR A 243 -12.10 -3.21 6.94
C THR A 243 -11.15 -4.32 6.53
N VAL A 244 -9.88 -4.00 6.30
CA VAL A 244 -8.86 -5.03 6.12
C VAL A 244 -8.65 -5.69 7.48
N ARG A 245 -9.19 -6.89 7.66
CA ARG A 245 -8.95 -7.69 8.87
C ARG A 245 -7.63 -8.43 8.73
N ALA A 246 -6.91 -8.58 9.85
CA ALA A 246 -5.82 -9.54 9.90
C ALA A 246 -6.36 -10.93 9.49
N PRO A 247 -5.63 -11.68 8.66
CA PRO A 247 -6.09 -12.97 8.18
C PRO A 247 -6.34 -13.92 9.35
N SER A 248 -7.50 -14.57 9.35
CA SER A 248 -7.90 -15.54 10.39
C SER A 248 -7.23 -16.91 10.25
N ALA A 249 -6.52 -17.12 9.15
CA ALA A 249 -5.88 -18.38 8.81
C ALA A 249 -4.35 -18.26 8.77
N VAL A 250 -3.67 -19.37 9.03
CA VAL A 250 -2.21 -19.45 9.06
C VAL A 250 -1.63 -19.66 7.65
N THR A 251 -2.44 -20.13 6.71
CA THR A 251 -2.03 -20.45 5.33
C THR A 251 -3.12 -20.07 4.33
N PRO A 252 -2.76 -19.86 3.04
CA PRO A 252 -3.73 -19.61 1.98
C PRO A 252 -4.78 -20.70 1.83
N PHE A 253 -4.41 -21.98 1.92
CA PHE A 253 -5.37 -23.09 1.85
C PHE A 253 -6.29 -23.17 3.08
N GLY A 254 -5.79 -22.72 4.23
CA GLY A 254 -6.56 -22.63 5.48
C GLY A 254 -7.60 -21.51 5.51
N LEU A 255 -7.47 -20.51 4.64
CA LEU A 255 -8.48 -19.49 4.44
C LEU A 255 -9.73 -20.13 3.84
N ASP A 256 -10.72 -20.41 4.63
CA ASP A 256 -12.03 -20.80 4.10
C ASP A 256 -12.22 -22.25 3.67
N ARG A 257 -11.88 -23.20 4.52
CA ARG A 257 -12.23 -24.64 4.32
C ARG A 257 -13.74 -24.91 4.09
N GLY A 258 -14.58 -23.93 3.94
CA GLY A 258 -16.03 -24.09 3.69
C GLY A 258 -16.58 -23.21 2.57
N ARG A 259 -15.81 -22.31 2.02
CA ARG A 259 -16.26 -21.34 0.98
C ARG A 259 -15.71 -21.62 -0.42
N ARG A 260 -14.68 -22.48 -0.57
CA ARG A 260 -14.08 -22.78 -1.86
C ARG A 260 -14.62 -24.07 -2.43
N ASP A 261 -14.95 -24.01 -3.70
CA ASP A 261 -15.25 -25.22 -4.50
C ASP A 261 -13.90 -25.87 -4.87
N THR A 262 -13.39 -26.75 -4.00
CA THR A 262 -12.14 -27.47 -4.23
C THR A 262 -12.35 -28.66 -5.16
N LYS A 263 -11.36 -28.92 -6.01
CA LYS A 263 -11.35 -30.04 -6.98
C LYS A 263 -10.03 -30.81 -6.87
N ASN A 264 -10.03 -32.05 -7.31
CA ASN A 264 -8.80 -32.83 -7.41
C ASN A 264 -8.16 -32.65 -8.78
N ILE A 265 -6.85 -32.53 -8.81
CA ILE A 265 -6.03 -32.33 -10.00
C ILE A 265 -4.74 -33.18 -9.92
N ASP A 266 -4.25 -33.63 -11.05
CA ASP A 266 -2.91 -34.20 -11.17
C ASP A 266 -1.83 -33.11 -11.23
N GLU A 267 -0.59 -33.49 -10.97
CA GLU A 267 0.54 -32.57 -10.92
C GLU A 267 0.79 -31.85 -12.26
N SER A 268 0.61 -32.55 -13.38
CA SER A 268 0.89 -32.03 -14.73
C SER A 268 -0.05 -30.87 -15.09
N LEU A 269 -1.35 -31.01 -14.81
CA LEU A 269 -2.33 -29.97 -15.06
C LEU A 269 -2.16 -28.82 -14.07
N LEU A 270 -1.82 -29.09 -12.79
CA LEU A 270 -1.53 -28.08 -11.80
C LEU A 270 -0.35 -27.20 -12.25
N GLU A 271 0.77 -27.81 -12.70
CA GLU A 271 1.93 -27.09 -13.24
C GLU A 271 1.58 -26.23 -14.46
N SER A 272 0.72 -26.74 -15.34
CA SER A 272 0.29 -25.97 -16.52
C SER A 272 -0.51 -24.73 -16.14
N LEU A 273 -1.38 -24.84 -15.12
CA LEU A 273 -2.13 -23.68 -14.60
C LEU A 273 -1.22 -22.67 -13.92
N GLU A 274 -0.27 -23.13 -13.11
CA GLU A 274 0.72 -22.25 -12.46
C GLU A 274 1.55 -21.48 -13.48
N ASN A 275 2.09 -22.17 -14.48
CA ASN A 275 2.89 -21.55 -15.53
C ASN A 275 2.09 -20.48 -16.30
N THR A 276 0.82 -20.78 -16.61
CA THR A 276 -0.08 -19.82 -17.24
C THR A 276 -0.26 -18.54 -16.42
N LEU A 277 -0.40 -18.66 -15.09
CA LEU A 277 -0.53 -17.50 -14.21
C LEU A 277 0.79 -16.71 -14.11
N LEU A 278 1.92 -17.41 -14.00
CA LEU A 278 3.24 -16.76 -13.93
C LEU A 278 3.62 -16.03 -15.22
N GLU A 279 3.35 -16.62 -16.40
CA GLU A 279 3.53 -15.98 -17.71
C GLU A 279 2.65 -14.73 -17.84
N ARG A 280 1.42 -14.81 -17.34
CA ARG A 280 0.52 -13.66 -17.33
C ARG A 280 1.02 -12.56 -16.41
N ALA A 281 1.53 -12.91 -15.23
CA ALA A 281 2.16 -11.95 -14.31
C ALA A 281 3.39 -11.28 -14.92
N SER A 282 4.24 -12.02 -15.65
CA SER A 282 5.38 -11.46 -16.36
C SER A 282 4.96 -10.40 -17.40
N ALA A 283 3.84 -10.61 -18.09
CA ALA A 283 3.31 -9.65 -19.05
C ALA A 283 2.74 -8.37 -18.40
N MET A 284 2.39 -8.40 -17.12
CA MET A 284 1.93 -7.22 -16.36
C MET A 284 3.09 -6.32 -15.91
N GLY A 285 4.27 -6.89 -15.74
CA GLY A 285 5.48 -6.14 -15.42
C GLY A 285 5.48 -5.55 -14.01
N SER A 286 5.91 -4.30 -13.88
CA SER A 286 6.21 -3.63 -12.61
C SER A 286 5.00 -3.34 -11.69
N THR A 287 3.78 -3.63 -12.12
CA THR A 287 2.57 -3.46 -11.30
C THR A 287 2.16 -4.73 -10.54
N ALA A 288 2.72 -5.88 -10.92
CA ALA A 288 2.35 -7.17 -10.36
C ALA A 288 3.10 -7.49 -9.04
N VAL A 289 2.36 -8.02 -8.07
CA VAL A 289 2.90 -8.74 -6.91
C VAL A 289 2.66 -10.22 -7.12
N VAL A 290 3.72 -11.03 -7.04
CA VAL A 290 3.69 -12.47 -7.30
C VAL A 290 4.18 -13.23 -6.07
N LEU A 291 3.32 -14.03 -5.47
CA LEU A 291 3.63 -14.85 -4.32
C LEU A 291 3.48 -16.33 -4.70
N VAL A 292 4.56 -17.08 -4.55
CA VAL A 292 4.61 -18.51 -4.93
C VAL A 292 4.96 -19.34 -3.71
N THR A 293 4.17 -20.37 -3.43
CA THR A 293 4.50 -21.37 -2.41
C THR A 293 4.82 -22.70 -3.10
N LEU A 294 5.90 -23.33 -2.68
CA LEU A 294 6.27 -24.66 -3.13
C LEU A 294 6.41 -25.59 -1.92
N PRO A 295 5.89 -26.82 -1.98
CA PRO A 295 6.11 -27.80 -0.92
C PRO A 295 7.61 -27.97 -0.65
N VAL A 296 7.99 -28.07 0.62
CA VAL A 296 9.41 -28.08 1.05
C VAL A 296 10.19 -29.27 0.46
N GLU A 297 9.51 -30.37 0.17
CA GLU A 297 10.10 -31.57 -0.45
C GLU A 297 10.21 -31.45 -1.98
N THR A 298 9.58 -30.45 -2.59
CA THR A 298 9.58 -30.28 -4.06
C THR A 298 10.81 -29.50 -4.50
N ALA A 299 11.61 -30.11 -5.37
CA ALA A 299 12.75 -29.43 -5.97
C ALA A 299 12.27 -28.36 -6.99
N LEU A 300 12.84 -27.19 -6.92
CA LEU A 300 12.59 -26.12 -7.90
C LEU A 300 13.19 -26.53 -9.26
N SER A 301 12.35 -26.72 -10.29
CA SER A 301 12.82 -27.02 -11.63
C SER A 301 13.60 -25.86 -12.25
N ALA A 302 14.56 -26.14 -13.15
CA ALA A 302 15.34 -25.10 -13.80
C ALA A 302 14.47 -24.12 -14.60
N SER A 303 13.39 -24.58 -15.23
CA SER A 303 12.45 -23.74 -15.97
C SER A 303 11.69 -22.79 -15.04
N ARG A 304 11.21 -23.29 -13.89
CA ARG A 304 10.52 -22.45 -12.89
C ARG A 304 11.45 -21.45 -12.24
N HIS A 305 12.69 -21.86 -11.96
CA HIS A 305 13.72 -20.96 -11.45
C HIS A 305 13.99 -19.80 -12.43
N ALA A 306 14.12 -20.09 -13.72
CA ALA A 306 14.31 -19.08 -14.74
C ALA A 306 13.13 -18.10 -14.81
N LEU A 307 11.88 -18.61 -14.78
CA LEU A 307 10.69 -17.79 -14.83
C LEU A 307 10.54 -16.91 -13.58
N LEU A 308 10.81 -17.43 -12.38
CA LEU A 308 10.80 -16.62 -11.15
C LEU A 308 11.92 -15.56 -11.15
N THR A 309 13.07 -15.86 -11.71
CA THR A 309 14.17 -14.89 -11.86
C THR A 309 13.80 -13.76 -12.82
N GLU A 310 13.12 -14.07 -13.93
CA GLU A 310 12.57 -13.08 -14.85
C GLU A 310 11.52 -12.21 -14.13
N LEU A 311 10.54 -12.82 -13.48
CA LEU A 311 9.52 -12.13 -12.69
C LEU A 311 10.12 -11.20 -11.64
N GLY A 312 11.13 -11.66 -10.89
CA GLY A 312 11.84 -10.84 -9.91
C GLY A 312 12.57 -9.62 -10.49
N SER A 313 12.74 -9.59 -11.81
CA SER A 313 13.37 -8.46 -12.51
C SER A 313 12.35 -7.44 -13.05
N VAL A 314 11.09 -7.85 -13.26
CA VAL A 314 10.08 -7.04 -13.94
C VAL A 314 8.91 -6.67 -13.06
N SER A 315 8.56 -7.48 -12.06
CA SER A 315 7.42 -7.26 -11.16
C SER A 315 7.75 -6.29 -10.01
N ALA A 316 6.72 -5.71 -9.41
CA ALA A 316 6.86 -4.90 -8.19
C ALA A 316 7.43 -5.73 -7.02
N LEU A 317 6.98 -6.96 -6.86
CA LEU A 317 7.45 -7.88 -5.83
C LEU A 317 7.24 -9.32 -6.28
N THR A 318 8.29 -10.14 -6.25
CA THR A 318 8.18 -11.60 -6.40
C THR A 318 8.79 -12.28 -5.17
N VAL A 319 8.01 -13.15 -4.53
CA VAL A 319 8.43 -13.91 -3.35
C VAL A 319 8.12 -15.38 -3.51
N MET A 320 9.09 -16.23 -3.21
CA MET A 320 8.93 -17.68 -3.15
C MET A 320 9.00 -18.14 -1.69
N PHE A 321 8.00 -18.88 -1.26
CA PHE A 321 7.92 -19.55 0.04
C PHE A 321 8.19 -21.04 -0.14
N GLY A 322 9.15 -21.58 0.58
CA GLY A 322 9.57 -22.97 0.47
C GLY A 322 10.99 -23.15 0.96
N ARG A 323 11.74 -24.07 0.35
CA ARG A 323 13.15 -24.24 0.68
C ARG A 323 13.99 -23.19 -0.02
N SER A 324 14.81 -22.47 0.73
CA SER A 324 15.71 -21.45 0.19
C SER A 324 16.67 -22.04 -0.84
N VAL A 325 16.98 -21.26 -1.86
CA VAL A 325 17.92 -21.63 -2.93
C VAL A 325 19.24 -20.90 -2.67
N ASP A 326 20.34 -21.65 -2.58
CA ASP A 326 21.71 -21.15 -2.29
C ASP A 326 22.33 -20.35 -3.45
N THR A 327 21.53 -19.72 -4.30
CA THR A 327 21.99 -18.93 -5.46
C THR A 327 21.54 -17.48 -5.36
N GLU A 328 22.35 -16.60 -5.90
CA GLU A 328 21.98 -15.18 -6.04
C GLU A 328 20.76 -15.08 -6.98
N VAL A 329 19.58 -14.83 -6.40
CA VAL A 329 18.31 -14.74 -7.13
C VAL A 329 17.77 -13.32 -7.10
N ARG A 330 16.97 -12.95 -8.10
CA ARG A 330 16.34 -11.61 -8.21
C ARG A 330 14.96 -11.53 -7.55
N TYR A 331 14.48 -12.64 -6.98
CA TYR A 331 13.25 -12.70 -6.21
C TYR A 331 13.56 -13.00 -4.74
N ARG A 332 12.65 -12.69 -3.85
CA ARG A 332 12.81 -13.02 -2.42
C ARG A 332 12.51 -14.47 -2.16
N THR A 333 13.19 -15.03 -1.18
CA THR A 333 12.90 -16.37 -0.66
C THR A 333 12.55 -16.27 0.82
N VAL A 334 11.56 -17.03 1.24
CA VAL A 334 11.15 -17.19 2.64
C VAL A 334 11.17 -18.68 2.96
N ASP A 335 12.04 -19.06 3.88
CA ASP A 335 12.13 -20.44 4.33
C ASP A 335 10.85 -20.86 5.08
N VAL A 336 10.36 -22.05 4.77
CA VAL A 336 9.21 -22.68 5.42
C VAL A 336 9.69 -23.91 6.17
N ASP A 337 9.36 -24.01 7.47
CA ASP A 337 9.68 -25.19 8.26
C ASP A 337 8.85 -26.38 7.80
N VAL A 338 9.46 -27.56 7.73
CA VAL A 338 8.83 -28.81 7.28
C VAL A 338 7.62 -29.24 8.13
N HIS A 339 7.53 -28.74 9.35
CA HIS A 339 6.41 -29.01 10.28
C HIS A 339 5.29 -27.97 10.19
N GLU A 340 5.48 -26.90 9.41
CA GLU A 340 4.44 -25.90 9.20
C GLU A 340 3.38 -26.39 8.21
N PRO A 341 2.09 -26.02 8.39
CA PRO A 341 1.04 -26.36 7.42
C PRO A 341 1.34 -25.89 5.99
N LEU A 342 2.05 -24.77 5.84
CA LEU A 342 2.45 -24.22 4.54
C LEU A 342 3.44 -25.11 3.78
N ALA A 343 4.15 -26.03 4.48
CA ALA A 343 5.12 -26.94 3.87
C ALA A 343 4.50 -27.94 2.86
N LEU A 344 3.19 -28.16 2.94
CA LEU A 344 2.43 -29.04 2.04
C LEU A 344 1.64 -28.27 0.98
N GLU A 345 1.63 -26.95 1.06
CA GLU A 345 0.87 -26.11 0.13
C GLU A 345 1.68 -25.75 -1.12
N ARG A 346 0.96 -25.65 -2.22
CA ARG A 346 1.47 -25.20 -3.51
C ARG A 346 0.54 -24.12 -4.03
N SER A 347 1.06 -22.91 -4.24
CA SER A 347 0.23 -21.80 -4.67
C SER A 347 0.95 -20.85 -5.60
N VAL A 348 0.17 -20.18 -6.46
CA VAL A 348 0.56 -19.01 -7.24
C VAL A 348 -0.51 -17.97 -7.02
N ILE A 349 -0.13 -16.86 -6.41
CA ILE A 349 -1.00 -15.72 -6.15
C ILE A 349 -0.44 -14.52 -6.90
N VAL A 350 -1.27 -13.93 -7.75
CA VAL A 350 -0.95 -12.74 -8.54
C VAL A 350 -1.90 -11.63 -8.13
N VAL A 351 -1.37 -10.49 -7.72
CA VAL A 351 -2.11 -9.27 -7.41
C VAL A 351 -1.63 -8.16 -8.33
N ASP A 352 -2.57 -7.58 -9.08
CA ASP A 352 -2.31 -6.45 -9.98
C ASP A 352 -3.57 -5.58 -10.04
N PRO A 353 -3.48 -4.26 -10.26
CA PRO A 353 -4.66 -3.39 -10.31
C PRO A 353 -5.74 -3.86 -11.30
N LEU A 354 -5.36 -4.51 -12.39
CA LEU A 354 -6.26 -4.95 -13.47
C LEU A 354 -6.51 -6.46 -13.49
N PHE A 355 -5.76 -7.24 -12.71
CA PHE A 355 -5.87 -8.70 -12.70
C PHE A 355 -5.48 -9.31 -11.36
N ASP A 356 -6.39 -10.04 -10.76
CA ASP A 356 -6.16 -10.79 -9.52
C ASP A 356 -6.42 -12.27 -9.77
N ALA A 357 -5.51 -13.14 -9.31
CA ALA A 357 -5.69 -14.59 -9.41
C ALA A 357 -4.99 -15.31 -8.25
N ALA A 358 -5.63 -16.35 -7.72
CA ALA A 358 -5.01 -17.27 -6.77
C ALA A 358 -5.32 -18.70 -7.16
N LEU A 359 -4.27 -19.47 -7.47
CA LEU A 359 -4.26 -20.91 -7.57
C LEU A 359 -3.66 -21.44 -6.28
N ILE A 360 -4.42 -22.19 -5.51
CA ILE A 360 -4.00 -22.69 -4.19
C ILE A 360 -4.30 -24.17 -4.15
N ALA A 361 -3.28 -24.99 -3.85
CA ALA A 361 -3.37 -26.42 -3.82
C ALA A 361 -2.72 -27.02 -2.57
N LEU A 362 -3.25 -28.13 -2.11
CA LEU A 362 -2.71 -28.95 -1.01
C LEU A 362 -2.37 -30.33 -1.54
N ASP A 363 -1.18 -30.80 -1.23
CA ASP A 363 -0.78 -32.20 -1.52
C ASP A 363 -1.63 -33.16 -0.67
N VAL A 364 -2.38 -34.03 -1.33
CA VAL A 364 -3.22 -35.03 -0.67
C VAL A 364 -2.66 -36.47 -0.83
N GLY A 365 -1.42 -36.60 -1.33
CA GLY A 365 -0.70 -37.85 -1.47
C GLY A 365 -0.79 -38.42 -2.88
N GLU A 366 -0.66 -39.75 -3.01
CA GLU A 366 -0.67 -40.45 -4.29
C GLU A 366 -2.10 -40.84 -4.71
N ALA A 367 -2.40 -40.59 -5.98
CA ALA A 367 -3.61 -41.09 -6.63
C ALA A 367 -3.51 -42.64 -6.90
N HIS A 368 -4.63 -43.24 -7.29
CA HIS A 368 -4.67 -44.70 -7.57
C HIS A 368 -3.72 -45.16 -8.70
N ASP A 369 -3.28 -44.27 -9.55
CA ASP A 369 -2.34 -44.51 -10.67
C ASP A 369 -0.86 -44.25 -10.29
N GLY A 370 -0.58 -43.91 -9.03
CA GLY A 370 0.75 -43.59 -8.52
C GLY A 370 1.23 -42.17 -8.83
N SER A 371 0.41 -41.29 -9.44
CA SER A 371 0.70 -39.88 -9.62
C SER A 371 0.40 -39.12 -8.34
N ARG A 372 1.09 -37.98 -8.12
CA ARG A 372 0.71 -37.02 -7.04
C ARG A 372 -0.62 -36.37 -7.34
N ALA A 373 -1.45 -36.29 -6.32
CA ALA A 373 -2.76 -35.69 -6.37
C ALA A 373 -2.82 -34.44 -5.45
N TYR A 374 -3.51 -33.45 -5.92
CA TYR A 374 -3.70 -32.20 -5.19
C TYR A 374 -5.18 -31.87 -5.09
N GLU A 375 -5.60 -31.42 -3.90
CA GLU A 375 -6.86 -30.71 -3.75
C GLU A 375 -6.59 -29.22 -4.03
N TYR A 376 -7.27 -28.61 -5.00
CA TYR A 376 -7.00 -27.25 -5.43
C TYR A 376 -8.25 -26.38 -5.57
N SER A 377 -8.02 -25.07 -5.50
CA SER A 377 -8.96 -24.03 -5.92
C SER A 377 -8.26 -23.01 -6.81
N LEU A 378 -8.99 -22.51 -7.81
CA LEU A 378 -8.56 -21.40 -8.65
C LEU A 378 -9.63 -20.31 -8.56
N THR A 379 -9.25 -19.13 -8.13
CA THR A 379 -10.16 -18.00 -7.99
C THR A 379 -9.59 -16.75 -8.63
N PHE A 380 -10.49 -15.92 -9.17
CA PHE A 380 -10.25 -14.58 -9.67
C PHE A 380 -11.04 -13.55 -8.86
N ASP A 381 -11.67 -13.99 -7.77
CA ASP A 381 -12.33 -13.10 -6.82
C ASP A 381 -11.28 -12.32 -6.04
N ARG A 382 -11.29 -10.99 -6.23
CA ARG A 382 -10.28 -10.10 -5.69
C ARG A 382 -10.15 -10.20 -4.17
N ASP A 383 -11.26 -10.30 -3.45
CA ASP A 383 -11.22 -10.34 -1.99
C ASP A 383 -10.54 -11.62 -1.51
N GLN A 384 -10.84 -12.75 -2.13
CA GLN A 384 -10.19 -14.03 -1.82
C GLN A 384 -8.71 -14.03 -2.19
N VAL A 385 -8.35 -13.41 -3.32
CA VAL A 385 -6.94 -13.29 -3.75
C VAL A 385 -6.16 -12.41 -2.78
N LEU A 386 -6.69 -11.26 -2.39
CA LEU A 386 -6.04 -10.34 -1.45
C LEU A 386 -5.92 -10.93 -0.04
N ASP A 387 -6.93 -11.67 0.43
CA ASP A 387 -6.86 -12.39 1.69
C ASP A 387 -5.71 -13.43 1.66
N ALA A 388 -5.61 -14.21 0.59
CA ALA A 388 -4.55 -15.19 0.42
C ALA A 388 -3.15 -14.52 0.30
N ALA A 389 -3.04 -13.43 -0.45
CA ALA A 389 -1.82 -12.64 -0.54
C ALA A 389 -1.38 -12.09 0.81
N THR A 390 -2.33 -11.54 1.58
CA THR A 390 -2.08 -10.96 2.90
C THR A 390 -1.51 -11.98 3.88
N VAL A 391 -2.02 -13.23 3.87
CA VAL A 391 -1.46 -14.33 4.68
C VAL A 391 0.02 -14.56 4.40
N LEU A 392 0.40 -14.62 3.14
CA LEU A 392 1.79 -14.83 2.76
C LEU A 392 2.65 -13.60 3.01
N MET A 393 2.15 -12.41 2.72
CA MET A 393 2.90 -11.17 2.91
C MET A 393 3.29 -10.93 4.36
N HIS A 394 2.43 -11.30 5.33
CA HIS A 394 2.77 -11.20 6.75
C HIS A 394 3.94 -12.10 7.19
N ARG A 395 4.32 -13.07 6.37
CA ARG A 395 5.45 -13.98 6.64
C ARG A 395 6.77 -13.50 6.05
N ILE A 396 6.76 -12.43 5.23
CA ILE A 396 7.98 -11.89 4.62
C ILE A 396 8.77 -11.14 5.69
N PRO A 397 10.02 -11.55 5.99
CA PRO A 397 10.84 -10.84 6.95
C PRO A 397 11.24 -9.46 6.42
N SER A 398 11.33 -8.48 7.33
CA SER A 398 11.86 -7.16 7.03
C SER A 398 13.32 -7.25 6.58
N HIS A 399 13.69 -6.61 5.49
CA HIS A 399 15.11 -6.38 5.19
C HIS A 399 15.66 -5.34 6.17
N ARG A 400 16.58 -5.79 6.99
CA ARG A 400 17.35 -4.91 7.89
C ARG A 400 18.47 -4.22 7.13
#